data_fc2f4c4abe7e2287a9026bb215f6eab2
#
_entry.id   fc2f4c4abe7e2287a9026bb215f6eab2
#
_cell.length_a   1.000
_cell.length_b   1.000
_cell.length_c   1.000
_cell.angle_alpha   90.00
_cell.angle_beta   90.00
_cell.angle_gamma   90.00
#
_symmetry.space_group_name_H-M   'P 1'
#
loop_
_entity.id
_entity.type
_entity.pdbx_description
1 polymer ?
#
loop_
_entity_poly.entity_id
_entity_poly.type
_entity_poly.pdbx_seq_one_letter_code
_entity_poly.pdbx_strand_id
1 'polypeptide(L)'
;MKHHAPARRRGFTLVELIVTLVLFGLMGATLVVFLRPAVDSWLAVRTRAALASDADHALRRMLRDVRAAVPNSIRTPNTQCFELVPTGGGGRYRMAADGVTAGSAPADPQVATTQFDVFSNLQPLPAVGDWVVVDNQNPGDVYSGTNRSAITALATPAAAHGRHRLSIDALQFPLGYEGGRFTWVPDSQKAVFYACSGASATLDGNGDAPGVLVRLKDYGFNATAPTSCPAVNGADVLATGVRSCRFLYNANQGATQQSGFVSLQIELTRNNETASLVLGAHVSNVP
;
A
#
# COMPACT_ATOMS: atom_id res chain seq x y z
N MET A 1 7.96 90.39 8.15
CA MET A 1 8.89 89.33 8.54
C MET A 1 8.37 88.67 9.81
N LYS A 2 7.86 87.41 9.73
CA LYS A 2 7.43 86.63 10.88
C LYS A 2 8.57 85.74 11.37
N HIS A 3 9.08 86.10 12.57
CA HIS A 3 10.08 85.28 13.24
C HIS A 3 9.44 83.96 13.75
N HIS A 4 9.86 82.85 13.22
CA HIS A 4 9.53 81.53 13.79
C HIS A 4 10.50 81.28 14.95
N ALA A 5 9.92 81.18 16.18
CA ALA A 5 10.72 80.78 17.34
C ALA A 5 11.09 79.26 17.20
N PRO A 6 12.35 78.87 17.50
CA PRO A 6 12.74 77.49 17.46
C PRO A 6 12.06 76.69 18.57
N ALA A 7 11.38 75.59 18.20
CA ALA A 7 10.77 74.64 19.13
C ALA A 7 11.90 74.06 20.04
N ARG A 8 11.75 74.26 21.36
CA ARG A 8 12.65 73.67 22.38
C ARG A 8 12.53 72.15 22.30
N ARG A 9 13.57 71.48 21.83
CA ARG A 9 13.69 70.01 21.92
C ARG A 9 13.87 69.66 23.41
N ARG A 10 12.85 68.98 23.99
CA ARG A 10 12.94 68.43 25.34
C ARG A 10 13.81 67.18 25.25
N GLY A 11 14.93 67.12 25.93
CA GLY A 11 15.78 65.96 26.09
C GLY A 11 15.14 64.95 27.03
N PHE A 12 15.37 63.65 26.79
CA PHE A 12 14.93 62.56 27.67
C PHE A 12 15.64 62.64 29.02
N THR A 13 14.93 62.44 30.10
CA THR A 13 15.53 62.36 31.44
C THR A 13 16.09 60.90 31.65
N LEU A 14 17.11 60.78 32.48
CA LEU A 14 17.69 59.45 32.80
C LEU A 14 16.65 58.54 33.46
N VAL A 15 15.75 59.09 34.26
CA VAL A 15 14.69 58.34 34.90
C VAL A 15 13.66 57.83 33.90
N GLU A 16 13.31 58.61 32.89
CA GLU A 16 12.39 58.23 31.83
C GLU A 16 12.95 57.08 30.98
N LEU A 17 14.29 57.11 30.72
CA LEU A 17 14.99 56.01 30.02
C LEU A 17 14.96 54.72 30.85
N ILE A 18 15.21 54.78 32.17
CA ILE A 18 15.19 53.60 33.03
C ILE A 18 13.78 53.01 33.11
N VAL A 19 12.76 53.87 33.30
CA VAL A 19 11.37 53.42 33.37
C VAL A 19 10.94 52.76 32.06
N THR A 20 11.26 53.35 30.92
CA THR A 20 10.94 52.75 29.61
C THR A 20 11.66 51.41 29.41
N LEU A 21 12.92 51.25 29.76
CA LEU A 21 13.66 49.97 29.68
C LEU A 21 13.02 48.91 30.59
N VAL A 22 12.63 49.25 31.82
CA VAL A 22 11.95 48.34 32.74
C VAL A 22 10.62 47.88 32.19
N LEU A 23 9.81 48.84 31.67
CA LEU A 23 8.50 48.49 31.06
C LEU A 23 8.66 47.60 29.83
N PHE A 24 9.62 47.92 28.93
CA PHE A 24 9.88 47.06 27.77
C PHE A 24 10.39 45.67 28.19
N GLY A 25 11.24 45.58 29.23
CA GLY A 25 11.69 44.30 29.77
C GLY A 25 10.55 43.47 30.34
N LEU A 26 9.63 44.06 31.10
CA LEU A 26 8.42 43.39 31.62
C LEU A 26 7.50 42.95 30.50
N MET A 27 7.22 43.83 29.52
CA MET A 27 6.39 43.49 28.36
C MET A 27 7.02 42.37 27.54
N GLY A 28 8.34 42.41 27.31
CA GLY A 28 9.06 41.34 26.58
C GLY A 28 9.01 40.01 27.32
N ALA A 29 9.20 40.02 28.65
CA ALA A 29 9.13 38.79 29.46
C ALA A 29 7.74 38.18 29.44
N THR A 30 6.68 38.99 29.60
CA THR A 30 5.30 38.50 29.52
C THR A 30 4.95 37.97 28.15
N LEU A 31 5.39 38.64 27.08
CA LEU A 31 5.16 38.18 25.70
C LEU A 31 5.74 36.78 25.45
N VAL A 32 7.00 36.56 25.89
CA VAL A 32 7.67 35.26 25.73
C VAL A 32 6.93 34.15 26.48
N VAL A 33 6.51 34.42 27.74
CA VAL A 33 5.80 33.42 28.55
C VAL A 33 4.45 33.03 27.93
N PHE A 34 3.74 33.95 27.28
CA PHE A 34 2.43 33.66 26.67
C PHE A 34 2.55 33.07 25.25
N LEU A 35 3.55 33.48 24.44
CA LEU A 35 3.66 33.05 23.06
C LEU A 35 4.30 31.67 22.93
N ARG A 36 5.26 31.31 23.78
CA ARG A 36 5.93 29.99 23.72
C ARG A 36 4.93 28.82 23.73
N PRO A 37 4.02 28.68 24.71
CA PRO A 37 3.10 27.54 24.74
C PRO A 37 2.17 27.50 23.53
N ALA A 38 1.80 28.66 22.98
CA ALA A 38 0.95 28.74 21.80
C ALA A 38 1.68 28.23 20.56
N VAL A 39 2.94 28.60 20.36
CA VAL A 39 3.80 28.11 19.25
C VAL A 39 4.07 26.63 19.40
N ASP A 40 4.42 26.14 20.60
CA ASP A 40 4.70 24.74 20.86
C ASP A 40 3.45 23.88 20.61
N SER A 41 2.27 24.33 21.05
CA SER A 41 0.99 23.66 20.76
C SER A 41 0.67 23.61 19.27
N TRP A 42 0.92 24.71 18.55
CA TRP A 42 0.71 24.74 17.09
C TRP A 42 1.64 23.77 16.35
N LEU A 43 2.92 23.72 16.74
CA LEU A 43 3.89 22.78 16.19
C LEU A 43 3.48 21.31 16.46
N ALA A 44 3.05 21.01 17.69
CA ALA A 44 2.58 19.68 18.06
C ALA A 44 1.37 19.24 17.22
N VAL A 45 0.37 20.11 17.04
CA VAL A 45 -0.80 19.83 16.20
C VAL A 45 -0.39 19.60 14.75
N ARG A 46 0.50 20.44 14.21
CA ARG A 46 1.02 20.29 12.85
C ARG A 46 1.76 18.96 12.66
N THR A 47 2.60 18.58 13.61
CA THR A 47 3.34 17.30 13.56
C THR A 47 2.38 16.12 13.59
N ARG A 48 1.39 16.10 14.49
CA ARG A 48 0.38 15.03 14.54
C ARG A 48 -0.44 14.94 13.26
N ALA A 49 -0.83 16.07 12.66
CA ALA A 49 -1.55 16.10 11.39
C ALA A 49 -0.70 15.52 10.24
N ALA A 50 0.61 15.85 10.18
CA ALA A 50 1.52 15.30 9.20
C ALA A 50 1.70 13.78 9.38
N LEU A 51 1.90 13.30 10.62
CA LEU A 51 2.00 11.87 10.92
C LEU A 51 0.71 11.11 10.55
N ALA A 52 -0.45 11.67 10.84
CA ALA A 52 -1.73 11.06 10.47
C ALA A 52 -1.88 10.96 8.94
N SER A 53 -1.45 11.98 8.20
CA SER A 53 -1.43 11.98 6.73
C SER A 53 -0.47 10.93 6.17
N ASP A 54 0.75 10.84 6.72
CA ASP A 54 1.75 9.84 6.32
C ASP A 54 1.23 8.41 6.56
N ALA A 55 0.62 8.16 7.72
CA ALA A 55 0.00 6.89 8.05
C ALA A 55 -1.16 6.55 7.10
N ASP A 56 -2.04 7.51 6.80
CA ASP A 56 -3.18 7.31 5.89
C ASP A 56 -2.72 6.96 4.47
N HIS A 57 -1.74 7.68 3.94
CA HIS A 57 -1.18 7.40 2.62
C HIS A 57 -0.57 6.00 2.55
N ALA A 58 0.23 5.62 3.54
CA ALA A 58 0.85 4.31 3.61
C ALA A 58 -0.20 3.19 3.69
N LEU A 59 -1.16 3.28 4.62
CA LEU A 59 -2.18 2.26 4.79
C LEU A 59 -3.13 2.17 3.59
N ARG A 60 -3.50 3.30 2.96
CA ARG A 60 -4.31 3.26 1.72
C ARG A 60 -3.58 2.61 0.57
N ARG A 61 -2.25 2.79 0.46
CA ARG A 61 -1.46 2.07 -0.54
C ARG A 61 -1.51 0.57 -0.30
N MET A 62 -1.32 0.12 0.95
CA MET A 62 -1.41 -1.29 1.32
C MET A 62 -2.80 -1.85 1.02
N LEU A 63 -3.87 -1.13 1.40
CA LEU A 63 -5.24 -1.57 1.15
C LEU A 63 -5.60 -1.68 -0.34
N ARG A 64 -5.02 -0.85 -1.21
CA ARG A 64 -5.21 -1.02 -2.66
C ARG A 64 -4.64 -2.34 -3.13
N ASP A 65 -3.41 -2.67 -2.74
CA ASP A 65 -2.77 -3.93 -3.13
C ASP A 65 -3.51 -5.14 -2.51
N VAL A 66 -3.97 -5.02 -1.25
CA VAL A 66 -4.79 -6.03 -0.57
C VAL A 66 -6.11 -6.31 -1.31
N ARG A 67 -6.83 -5.27 -1.74
CA ARG A 67 -8.09 -5.42 -2.48
C ARG A 67 -7.90 -5.97 -3.90
N ALA A 68 -6.74 -5.71 -4.48
CA ALA A 68 -6.35 -6.19 -5.79
C ALA A 68 -5.49 -7.46 -5.71
N ALA A 69 -5.41 -8.13 -4.58
CA ALA A 69 -4.66 -9.37 -4.46
C ALA A 69 -5.33 -10.52 -5.22
N VAL A 70 -4.53 -11.41 -5.78
CA VAL A 70 -5.01 -12.71 -6.23
C VAL A 70 -5.77 -13.36 -5.07
N PRO A 71 -7.00 -13.86 -5.26
CA PRO A 71 -7.76 -14.52 -4.21
C PRO A 71 -6.91 -15.56 -3.47
N ASN A 72 -7.04 -15.63 -2.16
CA ASN A 72 -6.29 -16.55 -1.28
C ASN A 72 -4.75 -16.39 -1.27
N SER A 73 -4.16 -15.38 -1.94
CA SER A 73 -2.71 -15.24 -1.99
C SER A 73 -2.05 -14.62 -0.76
N ILE A 74 -2.84 -14.09 0.20
CA ILE A 74 -2.28 -13.40 1.37
C ILE A 74 -1.68 -14.40 2.35
N ARG A 75 -0.40 -14.20 2.70
CA ARG A 75 0.36 -14.99 3.68
C ARG A 75 0.93 -14.07 4.77
N THR A 76 0.73 -14.44 6.04
CA THR A 76 1.15 -13.63 7.20
C THR A 76 2.09 -14.46 8.09
N PRO A 77 3.43 -14.28 7.97
CA PRO A 77 4.37 -14.98 8.86
C PRO A 77 4.22 -14.54 10.32
N ASN A 78 3.93 -13.26 10.54
CA ASN A 78 3.65 -12.70 11.88
C ASN A 78 2.82 -11.40 11.74
N THR A 79 2.59 -10.70 12.87
CA THR A 79 1.78 -9.47 12.89
C THR A 79 2.49 -8.21 12.38
N GLN A 80 3.77 -8.28 12.05
CA GLN A 80 4.56 -7.13 11.58
C GLN A 80 4.78 -7.13 10.07
N CYS A 81 4.39 -8.22 9.39
CA CYS A 81 4.55 -8.31 7.95
C CYS A 81 3.55 -9.28 7.32
N PHE A 82 3.28 -9.07 6.04
CA PHE A 82 2.49 -9.97 5.21
C PHE A 82 2.92 -9.90 3.74
N GLU A 83 2.65 -10.96 3.01
CA GLU A 83 2.92 -11.11 1.60
C GLU A 83 1.60 -11.31 0.85
N LEU A 84 1.54 -10.82 -0.38
CA LEU A 84 0.45 -11.04 -1.31
C LEU A 84 0.93 -11.01 -2.76
N VAL A 85 0.11 -11.48 -3.68
CA VAL A 85 0.34 -11.35 -5.12
C VAL A 85 -0.66 -10.35 -5.68
N PRO A 86 -0.22 -9.12 -6.08
CA PRO A 86 -1.14 -8.12 -6.60
C PRO A 86 -1.52 -8.44 -8.04
N THR A 87 -2.78 -8.17 -8.41
CA THR A 87 -3.27 -8.30 -9.79
C THR A 87 -3.17 -6.97 -10.54
N GLY A 88 -2.91 -7.04 -11.84
CA GLY A 88 -3.07 -5.92 -12.76
C GLY A 88 -4.48 -5.82 -13.34
N GLY A 89 -5.25 -6.91 -13.24
CA GLY A 89 -6.61 -7.03 -13.76
C GLY A 89 -7.02 -8.47 -13.89
N GLY A 90 -8.15 -8.70 -14.57
CA GLY A 90 -8.67 -10.05 -14.79
C GLY A 90 -9.82 -10.06 -15.77
N GLY A 91 -10.30 -11.23 -16.07
CA GLY A 91 -11.40 -11.41 -17.02
C GLY A 91 -12.01 -12.79 -17.01
N ARG A 92 -12.86 -13.02 -17.99
CA ARG A 92 -13.45 -14.33 -18.25
C ARG A 92 -12.85 -14.93 -19.50
N TYR A 93 -12.51 -16.20 -19.42
CA TYR A 93 -11.96 -16.97 -20.53
C TYR A 93 -12.98 -18.02 -21.04
N ARG A 94 -12.73 -18.52 -22.23
CA ARG A 94 -13.49 -19.61 -22.84
C ARG A 94 -13.12 -20.93 -22.17
N MET A 95 -14.11 -21.62 -21.60
CA MET A 95 -13.94 -22.92 -20.90
C MET A 95 -14.08 -24.13 -21.83
N ALA A 96 -14.82 -23.99 -22.93
CA ALA A 96 -15.09 -25.07 -23.88
C ALA A 96 -14.98 -24.60 -25.33
N ALA A 97 -14.68 -25.51 -26.24
CA ALA A 97 -14.68 -25.22 -27.67
C ALA A 97 -16.04 -24.70 -28.14
N ASP A 98 -16.04 -23.78 -29.11
CA ASP A 98 -17.25 -23.36 -29.80
C ASP A 98 -17.66 -24.47 -30.78
N GLY A 99 -18.85 -25.00 -30.60
CA GLY A 99 -19.41 -26.05 -31.48
C GLY A 99 -19.86 -25.56 -32.86
N VAL A 100 -19.94 -24.22 -33.06
CA VAL A 100 -20.44 -23.60 -34.29
C VAL A 100 -19.31 -23.01 -35.11
N THR A 101 -18.38 -22.33 -34.46
CA THR A 101 -17.30 -21.60 -35.15
C THR A 101 -15.94 -22.27 -34.86
N ALA A 102 -15.33 -22.82 -35.91
CA ALA A 102 -14.00 -23.44 -35.81
C ALA A 102 -12.92 -22.43 -35.43
N GLY A 103 -11.90 -22.86 -34.70
CA GLY A 103 -10.75 -22.03 -34.32
C GLY A 103 -10.86 -21.31 -32.99
N SER A 104 -11.89 -21.59 -32.18
CA SER A 104 -11.95 -21.16 -30.78
C SER A 104 -10.84 -21.82 -29.94
N ALA A 105 -10.30 -21.10 -28.98
CA ALA A 105 -9.26 -21.56 -28.06
C ALA A 105 -9.80 -21.59 -26.61
N PRO A 106 -10.23 -22.75 -26.10
CA PRO A 106 -10.61 -22.88 -24.69
C PRO A 106 -9.40 -23.12 -23.80
N ALA A 107 -9.49 -22.69 -22.53
CA ALA A 107 -8.64 -23.24 -21.46
C ALA A 107 -9.37 -24.43 -20.84
N ASP A 108 -9.04 -25.62 -21.34
CA ASP A 108 -9.62 -26.89 -20.90
C ASP A 108 -8.79 -27.46 -19.74
N PRO A 109 -9.37 -27.71 -18.56
CA PRO A 109 -8.64 -28.25 -17.43
C PRO A 109 -8.20 -29.70 -17.62
N GLN A 110 -8.64 -30.39 -18.67
CA GLN A 110 -8.23 -31.78 -18.96
C GLN A 110 -6.94 -31.89 -19.78
N VAL A 111 -6.51 -30.78 -20.42
CA VAL A 111 -5.31 -30.76 -21.28
C VAL A 111 -4.45 -29.52 -20.99
N ALA A 112 -3.18 -29.62 -21.34
CA ALA A 112 -2.30 -28.45 -21.25
C ALA A 112 -2.75 -27.36 -22.22
N THR A 113 -3.00 -26.16 -21.71
CA THR A 113 -3.39 -24.96 -22.45
C THR A 113 -2.14 -24.20 -22.87
N THR A 114 -2.06 -23.82 -24.15
CA THR A 114 -1.01 -22.93 -24.68
C THR A 114 -1.56 -21.59 -25.16
N GLN A 115 -2.88 -21.50 -25.35
CA GLN A 115 -3.59 -20.27 -25.68
C GLN A 115 -5.08 -20.40 -25.29
N PHE A 116 -5.70 -19.27 -25.00
CA PHE A 116 -7.14 -19.24 -24.73
C PHE A 116 -7.79 -17.89 -25.12
N ASP A 117 -9.09 -17.95 -25.44
CA ASP A 117 -9.88 -16.79 -25.80
C ASP A 117 -10.46 -16.12 -24.55
N VAL A 118 -10.44 -14.79 -24.54
CA VAL A 118 -10.93 -13.94 -23.47
C VAL A 118 -12.13 -13.13 -23.94
N PHE A 119 -13.21 -13.18 -23.18
CA PHE A 119 -14.44 -12.46 -23.47
C PHE A 119 -14.45 -11.03 -22.92
N SER A 120 -13.79 -10.82 -21.79
CA SER A 120 -13.73 -9.53 -21.12
C SER A 120 -12.88 -8.52 -21.90
N ASN A 121 -13.26 -7.25 -21.84
CA ASN A 121 -12.39 -6.16 -22.27
C ASN A 121 -11.33 -5.92 -21.18
N LEU A 122 -10.07 -6.24 -21.47
CA LEU A 122 -8.98 -6.09 -20.51
C LEU A 122 -8.50 -4.64 -20.50
N GLN A 123 -8.57 -3.99 -19.35
CA GLN A 123 -8.06 -2.64 -19.14
C GLN A 123 -7.46 -2.52 -17.72
N PRO A 124 -6.13 -2.24 -17.62
CA PRO A 124 -5.16 -2.20 -18.71
C PRO A 124 -4.97 -3.57 -19.37
N LEU A 125 -4.35 -3.60 -20.55
CA LEU A 125 -3.93 -4.86 -21.19
C LEU A 125 -2.70 -5.42 -20.45
N PRO A 126 -2.60 -6.76 -20.28
CA PRO A 126 -1.38 -7.38 -19.80
C PRO A 126 -0.26 -7.24 -20.85
N ALA A 127 0.98 -7.24 -20.39
CA ALA A 127 2.16 -7.29 -21.24
C ALA A 127 2.64 -8.73 -21.44
N VAL A 128 3.45 -8.95 -22.48
CA VAL A 128 4.22 -10.21 -22.62
C VAL A 128 5.20 -10.29 -21.43
N GLY A 129 5.26 -11.44 -20.79
CA GLY A 129 6.01 -11.68 -19.56
C GLY A 129 5.16 -11.58 -18.29
N ASP A 130 3.97 -10.94 -18.33
CA ASP A 130 3.03 -10.99 -17.21
C ASP A 130 2.49 -12.41 -17.02
N TRP A 131 1.89 -12.67 -15.88
CA TRP A 131 1.47 -14.01 -15.47
C TRP A 131 -0.04 -14.13 -15.43
N VAL A 132 -0.61 -15.11 -16.13
CA VAL A 132 -2.01 -15.54 -15.95
C VAL A 132 -2.10 -16.43 -14.73
N VAL A 133 -3.11 -16.21 -13.90
CA VAL A 133 -3.45 -17.03 -12.73
C VAL A 133 -4.90 -17.47 -12.86
N VAL A 134 -5.14 -18.78 -12.76
CA VAL A 134 -6.47 -19.39 -12.79
C VAL A 134 -6.69 -20.16 -11.50
N ASP A 135 -7.84 -19.95 -10.86
CA ASP A 135 -8.31 -20.76 -9.74
C ASP A 135 -7.33 -20.93 -8.59
N ASN A 136 -6.97 -19.83 -7.94
CA ASN A 136 -6.09 -19.86 -6.76
C ASN A 136 -6.87 -20.24 -5.50
N GLN A 137 -6.99 -21.54 -5.24
CA GLN A 137 -7.78 -22.07 -4.11
C GLN A 137 -7.00 -22.01 -2.78
N ASN A 138 -5.70 -22.24 -2.81
CA ASN A 138 -4.88 -22.28 -1.60
C ASN A 138 -3.83 -21.16 -1.59
N PRO A 139 -3.38 -20.72 -0.40
CA PRO A 139 -2.39 -19.65 -0.28
C PRO A 139 -1.05 -19.92 -0.97
N GLY A 140 -0.73 -21.18 -1.25
CA GLY A 140 0.52 -21.59 -1.87
C GLY A 140 0.48 -21.72 -3.39
N ASP A 141 -0.70 -21.88 -4.01
CA ASP A 141 -0.85 -22.31 -5.41
C ASP A 141 -0.18 -21.35 -6.39
N VAL A 142 -0.49 -20.05 -6.30
CA VAL A 142 0.12 -19.03 -7.17
C VAL A 142 1.62 -18.92 -6.96
N TYR A 143 2.12 -19.18 -5.75
CA TYR A 143 3.55 -19.11 -5.46
C TYR A 143 4.32 -20.32 -5.93
N SER A 144 3.74 -21.52 -5.88
CA SER A 144 4.33 -22.75 -6.39
C SER A 144 4.30 -22.85 -7.92
N GLY A 145 3.36 -22.13 -8.56
CA GLY A 145 3.24 -22.11 -10.01
C GLY A 145 2.31 -23.18 -10.57
N THR A 146 1.56 -23.87 -9.74
CA THR A 146 0.63 -24.94 -10.19
C THR A 146 -0.55 -24.38 -10.99
N ASN A 147 -0.88 -23.09 -10.83
CA ASN A 147 -2.04 -22.43 -11.43
C ASN A 147 -1.70 -21.13 -12.15
N ARG A 148 -0.41 -20.85 -12.42
CA ARG A 148 0.05 -19.64 -13.13
C ARG A 148 0.95 -20.00 -14.32
N SER A 149 0.84 -19.20 -15.39
CA SER A 149 1.68 -19.35 -16.58
C SER A 149 2.03 -17.97 -17.15
N ALA A 150 3.23 -17.86 -17.74
CA ALA A 150 3.68 -16.61 -18.34
C ALA A 150 2.95 -16.35 -19.66
N ILE A 151 2.57 -15.10 -19.91
CA ILE A 151 1.99 -14.63 -21.17
C ILE A 151 3.12 -14.48 -22.19
N THR A 152 3.02 -15.22 -23.31
CA THR A 152 4.00 -15.20 -24.39
C THR A 152 3.55 -14.33 -25.58
N ALA A 153 2.24 -14.17 -25.78
CA ALA A 153 1.68 -13.26 -26.79
C ALA A 153 0.26 -12.83 -26.44
N LEU A 154 -0.13 -11.69 -27.02
CA LEU A 154 -1.49 -11.15 -26.99
C LEU A 154 -1.95 -10.86 -28.40
N ALA A 155 -3.12 -11.37 -28.80
CA ALA A 155 -3.71 -11.17 -30.10
C ALA A 155 -5.20 -10.80 -30.00
N THR A 156 -5.75 -10.27 -31.09
CA THR A 156 -7.20 -10.07 -31.27
C THR A 156 -7.71 -11.20 -32.16
N PRO A 157 -8.51 -12.15 -31.64
CA PRO A 157 -9.10 -13.21 -32.45
C PRO A 157 -10.25 -12.69 -33.31
N ALA A 158 -10.82 -13.55 -34.16
CA ALA A 158 -12.11 -13.25 -34.80
C ALA A 158 -13.17 -12.94 -33.76
N ALA A 159 -14.07 -11.98 -34.04
CA ALA A 159 -15.04 -11.47 -33.06
C ALA A 159 -15.93 -12.57 -32.43
N ALA A 160 -16.21 -13.64 -33.16
CA ALA A 160 -16.96 -14.80 -32.67
C ALA A 160 -16.23 -15.56 -31.52
N HIS A 161 -14.91 -15.43 -31.42
CA HIS A 161 -14.12 -16.15 -30.42
C HIS A 161 -13.93 -15.37 -29.13
N GLY A 162 -13.93 -14.04 -29.17
CA GLY A 162 -13.75 -13.21 -28.00
C GLY A 162 -13.11 -11.86 -28.34
N ARG A 163 -12.69 -11.12 -27.31
CA ARG A 163 -12.05 -9.81 -27.48
C ARG A 163 -10.52 -9.92 -27.57
N HIS A 164 -9.95 -10.85 -26.84
CA HIS A 164 -8.51 -11.08 -26.80
C HIS A 164 -8.21 -12.58 -26.87
N ARG A 165 -7.02 -12.92 -27.35
CA ARG A 165 -6.45 -14.25 -27.26
C ARG A 165 -5.09 -14.14 -26.57
N LEU A 166 -4.93 -14.81 -25.43
CA LEU A 166 -3.67 -14.90 -24.71
C LEU A 166 -2.97 -16.19 -25.10
N SER A 167 -1.70 -16.10 -25.51
CA SER A 167 -0.80 -17.24 -25.59
C SER A 167 0.02 -17.30 -24.31
N ILE A 168 0.25 -18.51 -23.80
CA ILE A 168 0.94 -18.74 -22.53
C ILE A 168 1.90 -19.92 -22.68
N ASP A 169 2.87 -20.04 -21.77
CA ASP A 169 3.62 -21.28 -21.62
C ASP A 169 2.66 -22.41 -21.27
N ALA A 170 2.92 -23.61 -21.83
CA ALA A 170 2.00 -24.74 -21.68
C ALA A 170 1.77 -25.10 -20.21
N LEU A 171 0.52 -25.01 -19.76
CA LEU A 171 0.11 -25.36 -18.42
C LEU A 171 -1.29 -26.01 -18.43
N GLN A 172 -1.42 -27.13 -17.74
CA GLN A 172 -2.73 -27.70 -17.43
C GLN A 172 -3.24 -26.98 -16.17
N PHE A 173 -4.25 -26.11 -16.34
CA PHE A 173 -4.87 -25.44 -15.20
C PHE A 173 -5.62 -26.43 -14.33
N PRO A 174 -5.70 -26.16 -13.00
CA PRO A 174 -6.55 -26.97 -12.12
C PRO A 174 -8.01 -26.89 -12.59
N LEU A 175 -8.80 -27.90 -12.22
CA LEU A 175 -10.23 -27.88 -12.47
C LEU A 175 -10.85 -26.71 -11.71
N GLY A 176 -11.18 -25.67 -12.46
CA GLY A 176 -11.49 -24.37 -11.90
C GLY A 176 -12.89 -24.24 -11.34
N TYR A 177 -13.09 -23.17 -10.63
CA TYR A 177 -14.39 -22.71 -10.15
C TYR A 177 -15.30 -22.37 -11.35
N GLU A 178 -16.60 -22.66 -11.26
CA GLU A 178 -17.56 -22.34 -12.32
C GLU A 178 -17.51 -20.84 -12.66
N GLY A 179 -17.34 -20.50 -13.94
CA GLY A 179 -17.36 -19.12 -14.42
C GLY A 179 -16.18 -18.69 -15.27
N GLY A 180 -15.16 -19.52 -15.44
CA GLY A 180 -14.05 -19.26 -16.35
C GLY A 180 -13.36 -17.92 -16.10
N ARG A 181 -12.97 -17.65 -14.87
CA ARG A 181 -12.31 -16.41 -14.47
C ARG A 181 -10.79 -16.61 -14.40
N PHE A 182 -10.07 -15.57 -14.73
CA PHE A 182 -8.62 -15.48 -14.50
C PHE A 182 -8.26 -14.10 -14.01
N THR A 183 -7.14 -14.01 -13.37
CA THR A 183 -6.44 -12.76 -13.08
C THR A 183 -5.09 -12.75 -13.77
N TRP A 184 -4.50 -11.57 -13.96
CA TRP A 184 -3.13 -11.47 -14.44
C TRP A 184 -2.29 -10.64 -13.46
N VAL A 185 -1.02 -11.03 -13.33
CA VAL A 185 -0.06 -10.46 -12.38
C VAL A 185 1.07 -9.82 -13.18
N PRO A 186 1.39 -8.52 -12.95
CA PRO A 186 2.52 -7.87 -13.61
C PRO A 186 3.84 -8.55 -13.23
N ASP A 187 4.70 -8.83 -14.22
CA ASP A 187 6.00 -9.47 -13.96
C ASP A 187 6.87 -8.65 -13.00
N SER A 188 6.81 -7.33 -13.09
CA SER A 188 7.53 -6.41 -12.19
C SER A 188 7.03 -6.40 -10.74
N GLN A 189 5.88 -7.01 -10.47
CA GLN A 189 5.31 -7.08 -9.12
C GLN A 189 5.48 -8.48 -8.52
N LYS A 190 5.10 -9.52 -9.30
CA LYS A 190 5.05 -10.94 -8.86
C LYS A 190 4.46 -11.09 -7.47
N ALA A 191 5.30 -11.25 -6.45
CA ALA A 191 4.89 -11.16 -5.05
C ALA A 191 5.35 -9.82 -4.45
N VAL A 192 4.58 -9.34 -3.47
CA VAL A 192 4.85 -8.10 -2.74
C VAL A 192 4.80 -8.39 -1.24
N PHE A 193 5.80 -7.89 -0.54
CA PHE A 193 5.90 -8.02 0.90
C PHE A 193 5.80 -6.65 1.57
N TYR A 194 4.93 -6.51 2.54
CA TYR A 194 4.85 -5.36 3.43
C TYR A 194 5.45 -5.74 4.77
N ALA A 195 6.39 -4.94 5.25
CA ALA A 195 7.06 -5.20 6.53
C ALA A 195 7.33 -3.93 7.32
N CYS A 196 7.14 -4.01 8.63
CA CYS A 196 7.66 -3.04 9.58
C CYS A 196 9.02 -3.52 10.08
N SER A 197 10.04 -2.75 9.79
CA SER A 197 11.41 -3.05 10.21
C SER A 197 11.87 -2.06 11.27
N GLY A 198 12.51 -2.55 12.32
CA GLY A 198 13.09 -1.72 13.37
C GLY A 198 12.07 -0.96 14.23
N ALA A 199 10.77 -1.31 14.16
CA ALA A 199 9.74 -0.68 14.99
C ALA A 199 10.04 -0.87 16.49
N SER A 200 10.05 0.23 17.24
CA SER A 200 10.36 0.23 18.67
C SER A 200 9.63 1.34 19.39
N ALA A 201 9.22 1.05 20.62
CA ALA A 201 8.67 2.06 21.54
C ALA A 201 9.73 3.02 22.09
N THR A 202 11.02 2.64 22.02
CA THR A 202 12.14 3.50 22.42
C THR A 202 12.39 4.55 21.36
N LEU A 203 12.30 5.81 21.74
CA LEU A 203 12.54 6.96 20.86
C LEU A 203 14.04 7.36 20.89
N ASP A 204 14.49 7.99 19.84
CA ASP A 204 15.83 8.58 19.79
C ASP A 204 15.91 9.91 20.56
N GLY A 205 17.08 10.58 20.54
CA GLY A 205 17.29 11.86 21.21
C GLY A 205 16.44 13.02 20.69
N ASN A 206 15.82 12.89 19.52
CA ASN A 206 14.91 13.87 18.92
C ASN A 206 13.44 13.55 19.22
N GLY A 207 13.16 12.42 19.87
CA GLY A 207 11.80 11.96 20.12
C GLY A 207 11.18 11.27 18.91
N ASP A 208 11.99 10.70 18.03
CA ASP A 208 11.55 9.98 16.84
C ASP A 208 11.61 8.46 17.06
N ALA A 209 10.63 7.73 16.54
CA ALA A 209 10.69 6.28 16.53
C ALA A 209 11.58 5.77 15.38
N PRO A 210 12.39 4.72 15.58
CA PRO A 210 13.42 4.29 14.62
C PRO A 210 12.88 3.47 13.46
N GLY A 211 11.66 2.93 13.55
CA GLY A 211 11.14 1.97 12.59
C GLY A 211 10.74 2.57 11.26
N VAL A 212 10.65 1.69 10.25
CA VAL A 212 10.18 2.01 8.90
C VAL A 212 9.15 0.99 8.45
N LEU A 213 8.13 1.46 7.71
CA LEU A 213 7.22 0.60 6.95
C LEU A 213 7.69 0.57 5.51
N VAL A 214 7.89 -0.63 4.97
CA VAL A 214 8.41 -0.81 3.63
C VAL A 214 7.55 -1.73 2.79
N ARG A 215 7.68 -1.59 1.46
CA ARG A 215 7.13 -2.47 0.44
C ARG A 215 8.25 -3.07 -0.40
N LEU A 216 8.47 -4.36 -0.26
CA LEU A 216 9.40 -5.12 -1.08
C LEU A 216 8.66 -5.72 -2.27
N LYS A 217 9.22 -5.64 -3.46
CA LYS A 217 8.68 -6.17 -4.72
C LYS A 217 9.81 -6.74 -5.57
N ASP A 218 9.47 -7.39 -6.68
CA ASP A 218 10.41 -7.86 -7.69
C ASP A 218 11.44 -8.88 -7.16
N TYR A 219 11.08 -9.66 -6.14
CA TYR A 219 11.90 -10.77 -5.61
C TYR A 219 11.42 -12.15 -6.11
N GLY A 220 10.47 -12.16 -7.04
CA GLY A 220 9.90 -13.37 -7.63
C GLY A 220 8.78 -13.99 -6.80
N PHE A 221 8.36 -15.18 -7.22
CA PHE A 221 7.42 -16.00 -6.46
C PHE A 221 8.23 -16.97 -5.57
N ASN A 222 7.89 -17.00 -4.27
CA ASN A 222 8.53 -17.93 -3.35
C ASN A 222 7.54 -19.04 -2.97
N ALA A 223 7.76 -20.26 -3.46
CA ALA A 223 6.90 -21.40 -3.20
C ALA A 223 6.84 -21.74 -1.70
N THR A 224 7.95 -21.59 -0.99
CA THR A 224 7.98 -21.80 0.47
C THR A 224 7.31 -20.63 1.17
N ALA A 225 6.32 -20.91 2.03
CA ALA A 225 5.70 -19.89 2.84
C ALA A 225 6.72 -19.26 3.80
N PRO A 226 6.80 -17.91 3.86
CA PRO A 226 7.74 -17.25 4.77
C PRO A 226 7.33 -17.48 6.22
N THR A 227 8.31 -17.75 7.09
CA THR A 227 8.13 -17.93 8.54
C THR A 227 8.53 -16.69 9.34
N SER A 228 9.16 -15.72 8.68
CA SER A 228 9.60 -14.45 9.29
C SER A 228 9.49 -13.32 8.27
N CYS A 229 9.58 -12.07 8.74
CA CYS A 229 9.66 -10.92 7.85
C CYS A 229 11.00 -10.95 7.09
N PRO A 230 11.00 -10.61 5.79
CA PRO A 230 12.22 -10.59 4.98
C PRO A 230 13.14 -9.43 5.37
N ALA A 231 14.40 -9.52 4.96
CA ALA A 231 15.29 -8.36 4.95
C ALA A 231 14.73 -7.26 4.02
N VAL A 232 14.82 -6.01 4.45
CA VAL A 232 14.17 -4.87 3.77
C VAL A 232 15.09 -4.07 2.85
N ASN A 233 16.27 -4.63 2.53
CA ASN A 233 17.24 -3.96 1.65
C ASN A 233 16.65 -3.74 0.25
N GLY A 234 16.71 -2.51 -0.24
CA GLY A 234 16.17 -2.15 -1.55
C GLY A 234 14.64 -2.04 -1.63
N ALA A 235 13.93 -2.13 -0.51
CA ALA A 235 12.48 -1.97 -0.47
C ALA A 235 12.07 -0.49 -0.55
N ASP A 236 10.90 -0.23 -1.14
CA ASP A 236 10.31 1.12 -1.19
C ASP A 236 9.82 1.51 0.22
N VAL A 237 10.32 2.61 0.77
CA VAL A 237 9.88 3.13 2.07
C VAL A 237 8.52 3.82 1.91
N LEU A 238 7.54 3.41 2.70
CA LEU A 238 6.19 3.99 2.72
C LEU A 238 5.99 4.97 3.87
N ALA A 239 6.58 4.70 5.03
CA ALA A 239 6.55 5.58 6.19
C ALA A 239 7.81 5.38 7.05
N THR A 240 8.25 6.46 7.68
CA THR A 240 9.32 6.48 8.68
C THR A 240 8.76 6.88 10.04
N GLY A 241 9.55 6.70 11.10
CA GLY A 241 9.09 7.00 12.46
C GLY A 241 8.08 5.97 12.97
N VAL A 242 8.17 4.72 12.51
CA VAL A 242 7.26 3.65 12.93
C VAL A 242 7.61 3.20 14.34
N ARG A 243 6.71 3.46 15.29
CA ARG A 243 6.79 3.02 16.66
C ARG A 243 6.27 1.60 16.84
N SER A 244 5.13 1.32 16.20
CA SER A 244 4.53 -0.02 16.20
C SER A 244 3.71 -0.23 14.93
N CYS A 245 3.53 -1.49 14.56
CA CYS A 245 2.54 -1.90 13.57
C CYS A 245 1.96 -3.27 13.91
N ARG A 246 0.72 -3.48 13.47
CA ARG A 246 0.03 -4.74 13.63
C ARG A 246 -0.83 -5.01 12.42
N PHE A 247 -0.50 -6.08 11.70
CA PHE A 247 -1.22 -6.55 10.53
C PHE A 247 -1.88 -7.89 10.85
N LEU A 248 -3.19 -7.95 10.64
CA LEU A 248 -3.97 -9.16 10.90
C LEU A 248 -4.73 -9.52 9.62
N TYR A 249 -4.66 -10.76 9.22
CA TYR A 249 -5.48 -11.33 8.16
C TYR A 249 -6.30 -12.49 8.70
N ASN A 250 -7.59 -12.45 8.46
CA ASN A 250 -8.50 -13.55 8.69
C ASN A 250 -9.08 -13.96 7.35
N ALA A 251 -8.74 -15.16 6.90
CA ALA A 251 -9.14 -15.68 5.59
C ALA A 251 -10.65 -16.00 5.51
N ASN A 252 -11.30 -16.24 6.65
CA ASN A 252 -12.66 -16.77 6.73
C ASN A 252 -13.57 -15.81 7.50
N GLN A 253 -13.88 -14.66 6.89
CA GLN A 253 -14.86 -13.72 7.43
C GLN A 253 -16.19 -13.85 6.69
N GLY A 254 -17.27 -14.06 7.45
CA GLY A 254 -18.64 -14.15 6.93
C GLY A 254 -19.15 -15.59 6.75
N ALA A 255 -20.45 -15.68 6.52
CA ALA A 255 -21.20 -16.96 6.48
C ALA A 255 -20.79 -17.88 5.32
N THR A 256 -20.25 -17.32 4.24
CA THR A 256 -19.89 -18.08 3.03
C THR A 256 -18.43 -18.48 2.95
N GLN A 257 -17.58 -18.01 3.88
CA GLN A 257 -16.11 -18.21 3.87
C GLN A 257 -15.41 -17.77 2.57
N GLN A 258 -16.09 -16.95 1.76
CA GLN A 258 -15.61 -16.46 0.45
C GLN A 258 -14.95 -15.09 0.53
N SER A 259 -14.87 -14.50 1.72
CA SER A 259 -14.21 -13.23 1.95
C SER A 259 -13.28 -13.30 3.15
N GLY A 260 -12.09 -12.77 2.99
CA GLY A 260 -11.17 -12.48 4.08
C GLY A 260 -11.32 -11.05 4.58
N PHE A 261 -10.72 -10.76 5.72
CA PHE A 261 -10.60 -9.42 6.27
C PHE A 261 -9.16 -9.13 6.68
N VAL A 262 -8.63 -8.02 6.21
CA VAL A 262 -7.32 -7.49 6.61
C VAL A 262 -7.53 -6.27 7.50
N SER A 263 -6.90 -6.26 8.67
CA SER A 263 -6.80 -5.10 9.56
C SER A 263 -5.35 -4.65 9.63
N LEU A 264 -5.11 -3.38 9.32
CA LEU A 264 -3.79 -2.75 9.29
C LEU A 264 -3.76 -1.63 10.34
N GLN A 265 -2.90 -1.75 11.31
CA GLN A 265 -2.65 -0.73 12.33
C GLN A 265 -1.21 -0.27 12.26
N ILE A 266 -0.99 1.04 12.31
CA ILE A 266 0.33 1.66 12.39
C ILE A 266 0.31 2.79 13.41
N GLU A 267 1.41 2.94 14.13
CA GLU A 267 1.68 4.06 15.03
C GLU A 267 2.98 4.72 14.62
N LEU A 268 2.92 6.01 14.31
CA LEU A 268 4.07 6.83 13.92
C LEU A 268 4.37 7.84 15.01
N THR A 269 5.65 8.02 15.33
CA THR A 269 6.11 9.01 16.34
C THR A 269 7.26 9.84 15.79
N ARG A 270 7.14 11.17 15.93
CA ARG A 270 8.17 12.15 15.55
C ARG A 270 8.07 13.36 16.48
N ASN A 271 9.24 13.87 16.95
CA ASN A 271 9.33 14.97 17.90
C ASN A 271 8.45 14.75 19.15
N ASN A 272 8.43 13.56 19.71
CA ASN A 272 7.59 13.12 20.84
C ASN A 272 6.06 13.17 20.57
N GLU A 273 5.62 13.50 19.35
CA GLU A 273 4.23 13.48 18.95
C GLU A 273 3.90 12.17 18.24
N THR A 274 2.74 11.60 18.56
CA THR A 274 2.33 10.29 18.05
C THR A 274 0.98 10.38 17.35
N ALA A 275 0.87 9.67 16.22
CA ALA A 275 -0.40 9.41 15.55
C ALA A 275 -0.57 7.90 15.34
N SER A 276 -1.74 7.39 15.66
CA SER A 276 -2.13 5.99 15.41
C SER A 276 -3.30 5.94 14.45
N LEU A 277 -3.22 5.04 13.47
CA LEU A 277 -4.28 4.83 12.49
C LEU A 277 -4.53 3.34 12.29
N VAL A 278 -5.81 2.98 12.20
CA VAL A 278 -6.27 1.62 11.90
C VAL A 278 -7.19 1.69 10.69
N LEU A 279 -6.89 0.91 9.68
CA LEU A 279 -7.75 0.72 8.51
C LEU A 279 -7.97 -0.77 8.25
N GLY A 280 -9.13 -1.11 7.68
CA GLY A 280 -9.45 -2.48 7.31
C GLY A 280 -10.06 -2.59 5.92
N ALA A 281 -9.96 -3.76 5.32
CA ALA A 281 -10.61 -4.08 4.06
C ALA A 281 -11.03 -5.55 4.00
N HIS A 282 -12.17 -5.78 3.35
CA HIS A 282 -12.52 -7.11 2.88
C HIS A 282 -11.72 -7.46 1.62
N VAL A 283 -11.36 -8.73 1.52
CA VAL A 283 -10.64 -9.34 0.39
C VAL A 283 -11.53 -10.43 -0.18
N SER A 284 -11.70 -10.45 -1.50
CA SER A 284 -12.37 -11.58 -2.15
C SER A 284 -11.45 -12.80 -2.16
N ASN A 285 -11.92 -13.91 -1.61
CA ASN A 285 -11.26 -15.21 -1.65
C ASN A 285 -11.95 -16.18 -2.63
N VAL A 286 -12.82 -15.66 -3.48
CA VAL A 286 -13.41 -16.44 -4.59
C VAL A 286 -12.42 -16.47 -5.73
N PRO A 287 -11.89 -17.66 -6.12
CA PRO A 287 -10.92 -17.82 -7.18
C PRO A 287 -11.40 -17.39 -8.56
#